data_cc51a8dca1b5d884bf01314dfcabd350
#
_entry.id   cc51a8dca1b5d884bf01314dfcabd350
#
_cell.length_a   1.000
_cell.length_b   1.000
_cell.length_c   1.000
_cell.angle_alpha   90.00
_cell.angle_beta   90.00
_cell.angle_gamma   90.00
#
_symmetry.space_group_name_H-M   'P 1'
#
loop_
_entity.id
_entity.type
_entity.pdbx_description
1 polymer ?
#
loop_
_entity_poly.entity_id
_entity_poly.type
_entity_poly.pdbx_seq_one_letter_code
_entity_poly.pdbx_strand_id
1 'polypeptide(L)'
;AFRQQAWTALLAHRPNVIRANASEVMALTGLASQGRGVDATTTTEDAAQAAIKLAQQQCCIVAMTGETDLITNGTHHYRLTGGHALMPRVTTLGCGLSALVAGFLAANQAHPLSATLAALACFSIAGSRAGQQASGPGSFQVALLDALYALTPDDLSSLSQLETLHAV
;
A
#
# COMPACT_ATOMS: atom_id res chain seq x y z
N ALA A 1 14.68 1.62 -17.99
CA ALA A 1 16.08 1.92 -17.69
C ALA A 1 16.23 2.90 -16.50
N PHE A 2 15.91 4.20 -16.62
CA PHE A 2 16.14 5.21 -15.55
C PHE A 2 15.43 4.88 -14.23
N ARG A 3 14.13 4.59 -14.26
CA ARG A 3 13.34 4.28 -13.07
C ARG A 3 13.89 3.07 -12.29
N GLN A 4 14.32 2.04 -13.00
CA GLN A 4 14.89 0.84 -12.38
C GLN A 4 16.25 1.12 -11.74
N GLN A 5 17.10 1.94 -12.37
CA GLN A 5 18.37 2.39 -11.78
C GLN A 5 18.14 3.21 -10.51
N ALA A 6 17.16 4.13 -10.53
CA ALA A 6 16.80 4.92 -9.36
C ALA A 6 16.32 4.04 -8.20
N TRP A 7 15.47 3.05 -8.46
CA TRP A 7 15.03 2.11 -7.41
C TRP A 7 16.19 1.30 -6.82
N THR A 8 17.07 0.77 -7.66
CA THR A 8 18.26 0.04 -7.17
C THR A 8 19.12 0.93 -6.27
N ALA A 9 19.33 2.19 -6.64
CA ALA A 9 20.06 3.14 -5.82
C ALA A 9 19.35 3.43 -4.49
N LEU A 10 18.03 3.61 -4.51
CA LEU A 10 17.24 3.86 -3.29
C LEU A 10 17.22 2.66 -2.35
N LEU A 11 17.15 1.43 -2.84
CA LEU A 11 17.18 0.23 -2.01
C LEU A 11 18.50 0.10 -1.23
N ALA A 12 19.61 0.60 -1.77
CA ALA A 12 20.90 0.62 -1.05
C ALA A 12 20.86 1.46 0.25
N HIS A 13 19.91 2.40 0.36
CA HIS A 13 19.70 3.20 1.57
C HIS A 13 18.84 2.52 2.64
N ARG A 14 18.43 1.26 2.44
CA ARG A 14 17.68 0.44 3.39
C ARG A 14 16.40 1.15 3.88
N PRO A 15 15.42 1.39 3.00
CA PRO A 15 14.17 2.04 3.40
C PRO A 15 13.44 1.21 4.45
N ASN A 16 12.76 1.86 5.39
CA ASN A 16 11.93 1.19 6.38
C ASN A 16 10.66 0.58 5.76
N VAL A 17 10.10 1.27 4.76
CA VAL A 17 8.90 0.84 4.06
C VAL A 17 9.06 1.07 2.56
N ILE A 18 8.63 0.10 1.78
CA ILE A 18 8.44 0.22 0.33
C ILE A 18 6.93 0.18 0.07
N ARG A 19 6.36 1.30 -0.39
CA ARG A 19 4.99 1.32 -0.88
C ARG A 19 5.00 1.26 -2.42
N ALA A 20 4.34 0.26 -2.97
CA ALA A 20 4.31 0.01 -4.40
C ALA A 20 3.02 -0.71 -4.80
N ASN A 21 2.65 -0.68 -6.09
CA ASN A 21 1.62 -1.57 -6.61
C ASN A 21 2.21 -2.93 -7.03
N ALA A 22 1.36 -3.89 -7.39
CA ALA A 22 1.78 -5.25 -7.74
C ALA A 22 2.82 -5.28 -8.87
N SER A 23 2.64 -4.51 -9.95
CA SER A 23 3.57 -4.47 -11.06
C SER A 23 4.93 -3.85 -10.68
N GLU A 24 4.93 -2.87 -9.79
CA GLU A 24 6.14 -2.26 -9.23
C GLU A 24 6.89 -3.23 -8.33
N VAL A 25 6.20 -3.97 -7.48
CA VAL A 25 6.78 -5.03 -6.64
C VAL A 25 7.45 -6.10 -7.51
N MET A 26 6.76 -6.58 -8.54
CA MET A 26 7.31 -7.55 -9.49
C MET A 26 8.56 -7.02 -10.21
N ALA A 27 8.57 -5.73 -10.57
CA ALA A 27 9.73 -5.10 -11.19
C ALA A 27 10.92 -5.00 -10.23
N LEU A 28 10.68 -4.70 -8.94
CA LEU A 28 11.72 -4.61 -7.90
C LEU A 28 12.35 -5.97 -7.59
N THR A 29 11.60 -7.06 -7.68
CA THR A 29 12.10 -8.42 -7.46
C THR A 29 12.81 -9.01 -8.69
N GLY A 30 12.81 -8.31 -9.82
CA GLY A 30 13.37 -8.81 -11.09
C GLY A 30 12.49 -9.85 -11.80
N LEU A 31 11.35 -10.19 -11.26
CA LEU A 31 10.45 -11.18 -11.84
C LEU A 31 9.75 -10.67 -13.12
N ALA A 32 9.57 -9.36 -13.24
CA ALA A 32 9.03 -8.73 -14.44
C ALA A 32 9.94 -8.87 -15.68
N SER A 33 11.22 -9.18 -15.49
CA SER A 33 12.18 -9.29 -16.59
C SER A 33 12.31 -10.71 -17.17
N GLN A 34 11.72 -11.72 -16.52
CA GLN A 34 11.81 -13.12 -16.96
C GLN A 34 10.63 -13.59 -17.84
N GLY A 35 9.60 -12.80 -17.98
CA GLY A 35 8.45 -13.10 -18.83
C GLY A 35 8.10 -11.92 -19.72
N ARG A 36 7.95 -12.18 -21.02
CA ARG A 36 7.39 -11.29 -22.02
C ARG A 36 6.22 -10.50 -21.43
N GLY A 37 6.27 -9.18 -21.49
CA GLY A 37 5.22 -8.19 -21.22
C GLY A 37 4.20 -8.59 -20.13
N VAL A 38 3.70 -7.64 -19.38
CA VAL A 38 2.67 -7.88 -18.35
C VAL A 38 1.50 -8.65 -18.99
N ASP A 39 1.69 -9.95 -19.21
CA ASP A 39 0.63 -10.86 -19.62
C ASP A 39 -0.30 -11.05 -18.42
N ALA A 40 -1.58 -11.05 -18.71
CA ALA A 40 -2.70 -11.22 -17.78
C ALA A 40 -2.69 -12.56 -16.98
N THR A 41 -1.55 -13.23 -16.89
CA THR A 41 -1.34 -14.50 -16.19
C THR A 41 -0.58 -14.36 -14.87
N THR A 42 -0.04 -13.18 -14.53
CA THR A 42 0.56 -12.96 -13.19
C THR A 42 -0.57 -12.89 -12.18
N THR A 43 -0.70 -13.91 -11.36
CA THR A 43 -1.77 -13.99 -10.38
C THR A 43 -1.53 -13.02 -9.23
N THR A 44 -2.60 -12.64 -8.53
CA THR A 44 -2.50 -11.87 -7.28
C THR A 44 -1.58 -12.55 -6.27
N GLU A 45 -1.55 -13.89 -6.29
CA GLU A 45 -0.71 -14.71 -5.42
C GLU A 45 0.78 -14.58 -5.77
N ASP A 46 1.15 -14.55 -7.06
CA ASP A 46 2.55 -14.35 -7.47
C ASP A 46 3.09 -12.99 -7.00
N ALA A 47 2.25 -11.95 -7.08
CA ALA A 47 2.60 -10.62 -6.59
C ALA A 47 2.73 -10.60 -5.05
N ALA A 48 1.88 -11.35 -4.34
CA ALA A 48 1.95 -11.48 -2.88
C ALA A 48 3.25 -12.17 -2.46
N GLN A 49 3.62 -13.27 -3.09
CA GLN A 49 4.89 -13.96 -2.84
C GLN A 49 6.10 -13.08 -3.16
N ALA A 50 6.03 -12.29 -4.24
CA ALA A 50 7.06 -11.32 -4.58
C ALA A 50 7.20 -10.22 -3.50
N ALA A 51 6.09 -9.71 -2.95
CA ALA A 51 6.10 -8.73 -1.88
C ALA A 51 6.74 -9.29 -0.60
N ILE A 52 6.39 -10.51 -0.21
CA ILE A 52 6.96 -11.20 0.95
C ILE A 52 8.48 -11.38 0.77
N LYS A 53 8.89 -11.88 -0.38
CA LYS A 53 10.30 -12.07 -0.71
C LYS A 53 11.08 -10.75 -0.69
N LEU A 54 10.50 -9.67 -1.24
CA LEU A 54 11.10 -8.34 -1.24
C LEU A 54 11.29 -7.83 0.20
N ALA A 55 10.28 -7.99 1.06
CA ALA A 55 10.35 -7.61 2.46
C ALA A 55 11.46 -8.35 3.21
N GLN A 56 11.60 -9.66 2.98
CA GLN A 56 12.67 -10.48 3.57
C GLN A 56 14.06 -10.05 3.08
N GLN A 57 14.22 -9.85 1.76
CA GLN A 57 15.50 -9.48 1.15
C GLN A 57 15.98 -8.11 1.58
N GLN A 58 15.06 -7.14 1.73
CA GLN A 58 15.39 -5.77 2.09
C GLN A 58 15.32 -5.52 3.60
N CYS A 59 14.88 -6.49 4.40
CA CYS A 59 14.62 -6.35 5.83
C CYS A 59 13.74 -5.13 6.13
N CYS A 60 12.67 -4.94 5.35
CA CYS A 60 11.78 -3.79 5.43
C CYS A 60 10.32 -4.21 5.39
N ILE A 61 9.42 -3.26 5.54
CA ILE A 61 7.99 -3.47 5.30
C ILE A 61 7.69 -3.21 3.82
N VAL A 62 6.91 -4.09 3.21
CA VAL A 62 6.33 -3.87 1.89
C VAL A 62 4.84 -3.66 2.05
N ALA A 63 4.36 -2.50 1.61
CA ALA A 63 2.94 -2.16 1.49
C ALA A 63 2.56 -2.20 0.01
N MET A 64 2.11 -3.35 -0.45
CA MET A 64 1.66 -3.53 -1.82
C MET A 64 0.19 -3.12 -1.93
N THR A 65 -0.07 -2.05 -2.70
CA THR A 65 -1.41 -1.49 -2.84
C THR A 65 -2.11 -2.00 -4.10
N GLY A 66 -3.42 -2.26 -3.99
CA GLY A 66 -4.26 -2.78 -5.06
C GLY A 66 -5.75 -2.71 -4.73
N GLU A 67 -6.53 -3.62 -5.28
CA GLU A 67 -7.94 -3.82 -4.89
C GLU A 67 -8.02 -4.36 -3.45
N THR A 68 -7.09 -5.22 -3.09
CA THR A 68 -6.78 -5.61 -1.71
C THR A 68 -5.33 -5.28 -1.47
N ASP A 69 -5.06 -4.50 -0.44
CA ASP A 69 -3.70 -4.17 -0.06
C ASP A 69 -3.07 -5.34 0.71
N LEU A 70 -1.78 -5.61 0.46
CA LEU A 70 -0.98 -6.54 1.24
C LEU A 70 0.13 -5.80 1.96
N ILE A 71 0.19 -5.95 3.27
CA ILE A 71 1.23 -5.35 4.10
C ILE A 71 2.01 -6.49 4.76
N THR A 72 3.33 -6.49 4.56
CA THR A 72 4.18 -7.56 5.09
C THR A 72 5.54 -7.03 5.54
N ASN A 73 6.10 -7.64 6.59
CA ASN A 73 7.51 -7.48 7.00
C ASN A 73 8.35 -8.73 6.67
N GLY A 74 7.79 -9.63 5.83
CA GLY A 74 8.44 -10.89 5.48
C GLY A 74 8.14 -12.06 6.42
N THR A 75 7.57 -11.79 7.62
CA THR A 75 7.17 -12.81 8.61
C THR A 75 5.68 -12.73 8.91
N HIS A 76 5.17 -11.51 9.08
CA HIS A 76 3.75 -11.26 9.32
C HIS A 76 3.14 -10.64 8.07
N HIS A 77 1.94 -11.10 7.73
CA HIS A 77 1.24 -10.72 6.51
C HIS A 77 -0.18 -10.30 6.84
N TYR A 78 -0.62 -9.18 6.30
CA TYR A 78 -1.94 -8.60 6.53
C TYR A 78 -2.56 -8.24 5.19
N ARG A 79 -3.84 -8.57 5.01
CA ARG A 79 -4.66 -8.06 3.92
C ARG A 79 -5.61 -7.00 4.45
N LEU A 80 -5.72 -5.91 3.71
CA LEU A 80 -6.65 -4.84 3.99
C LEU A 80 -7.53 -4.64 2.77
N THR A 81 -8.82 -4.81 2.95
CA THR A 81 -9.83 -4.50 1.94
C THR A 81 -10.50 -3.16 2.27
N GLY A 82 -11.06 -2.49 1.28
CA GLY A 82 -11.78 -1.23 1.46
C GLY A 82 -11.40 -0.17 0.42
N GLY A 83 -11.64 1.10 0.77
CA GLY A 83 -11.49 2.17 -0.20
C GLY A 83 -12.70 2.27 -1.15
N HIS A 84 -12.50 2.81 -2.35
CA HIS A 84 -13.56 3.00 -3.32
C HIS A 84 -13.04 2.94 -4.77
N ALA A 85 -13.89 2.53 -5.70
CA ALA A 85 -13.58 2.39 -7.12
C ALA A 85 -13.12 3.70 -7.82
N LEU A 86 -13.37 4.85 -7.23
CA LEU A 86 -12.87 6.14 -7.72
C LEU A 86 -11.40 6.41 -7.35
N MET A 87 -10.82 5.71 -6.37
CA MET A 87 -9.43 5.94 -5.95
C MET A 87 -8.44 5.81 -7.12
N PRO A 88 -8.48 4.78 -7.97
CA PRO A 88 -7.58 4.68 -9.12
C PRO A 88 -7.80 5.75 -10.20
N ARG A 89 -8.93 6.48 -10.14
CA ARG A 89 -9.28 7.53 -11.10
C ARG A 89 -8.73 8.91 -10.71
N VAL A 90 -8.19 9.04 -9.52
CA VAL A 90 -7.60 10.29 -9.03
C VAL A 90 -6.08 10.17 -9.04
N THR A 91 -5.44 11.00 -9.84
CA THR A 91 -3.97 11.11 -9.89
C THR A 91 -3.41 11.52 -8.54
N THR A 92 -2.20 11.11 -8.22
CA THR A 92 -1.45 11.48 -7.00
C THR A 92 -1.86 10.80 -5.69
N LEU A 93 -2.97 10.05 -5.64
CA LEU A 93 -3.40 9.36 -4.42
C LEU A 93 -2.33 8.42 -3.86
N GLY A 94 -1.61 7.71 -4.73
CA GLY A 94 -0.47 6.90 -4.30
C GLY A 94 0.63 7.72 -3.63
N CYS A 95 0.93 8.93 -4.13
CA CYS A 95 1.90 9.82 -3.50
C CYS A 95 1.38 10.34 -2.16
N GLY A 96 0.10 10.68 -2.06
CA GLY A 96 -0.55 11.09 -0.82
C GLY A 96 -0.50 10.00 0.24
N LEU A 97 -0.80 8.77 -0.14
CA LEU A 97 -0.67 7.60 0.76
C LEU A 97 0.77 7.41 1.22
N SER A 98 1.77 7.56 0.35
CA SER A 98 3.18 7.44 0.75
C SER A 98 3.58 8.51 1.76
N ALA A 99 3.09 9.74 1.61
CA ALA A 99 3.31 10.82 2.58
C ALA A 99 2.63 10.52 3.93
N LEU A 100 1.40 9.98 3.90
CA LEU A 100 0.68 9.56 5.09
C LEU A 100 1.43 8.46 5.85
N VAL A 101 1.88 7.42 5.14
CA VAL A 101 2.71 6.34 5.72
C VAL A 101 3.97 6.92 6.38
N ALA A 102 4.66 7.84 5.74
CA ALA A 102 5.84 8.49 6.31
C ALA A 102 5.51 9.26 7.60
N GLY A 103 4.37 9.97 7.64
CA GLY A 103 3.89 10.68 8.84
C GLY A 103 3.61 9.72 10.00
N PHE A 104 2.90 8.62 9.75
CA PHE A 104 2.63 7.59 10.76
C PHE A 104 3.90 6.91 11.28
N LEU A 105 4.85 6.62 10.38
CA LEU A 105 6.15 6.08 10.77
C LEU A 105 6.95 7.05 11.65
N ALA A 106 6.97 8.33 11.29
CA ALA A 106 7.66 9.34 12.08
C ALA A 106 7.07 9.46 13.49
N ALA A 107 5.75 9.34 13.62
CA ALA A 107 5.05 9.38 14.90
C ALA A 107 5.21 8.11 15.74
N ASN A 108 5.47 6.95 15.13
CA ASN A 108 5.56 5.66 15.83
C ASN A 108 6.70 4.78 15.30
N GLN A 109 7.92 5.25 15.46
CA GLN A 109 9.12 4.56 14.98
C GLN A 109 9.39 3.21 15.68
N ALA A 110 8.90 3.03 16.90
CA ALA A 110 9.06 1.77 17.64
C ALA A 110 8.25 0.61 17.07
N HIS A 111 7.16 0.90 16.38
CA HIS A 111 6.24 -0.10 15.82
C HIS A 111 5.92 0.18 14.34
N PRO A 112 6.92 0.08 13.43
CA PRO A 112 6.77 0.53 12.05
C PRO A 112 5.72 -0.26 11.26
N LEU A 113 5.53 -1.56 11.55
CA LEU A 113 4.51 -2.37 10.90
C LEU A 113 3.10 -1.89 11.27
N SER A 114 2.85 -1.67 12.56
CA SER A 114 1.55 -1.14 13.04
C SER A 114 1.28 0.27 12.51
N ALA A 115 2.31 1.11 12.44
CA ALA A 115 2.21 2.46 11.87
C ALA A 115 1.83 2.40 10.38
N THR A 116 2.45 1.51 9.62
CA THR A 116 2.13 1.31 8.20
C THR A 116 0.69 0.81 8.02
N LEU A 117 0.28 -0.20 8.80
CA LEU A 117 -1.09 -0.72 8.79
C LEU A 117 -2.11 0.38 9.09
N ALA A 118 -1.87 1.17 10.15
CA ALA A 118 -2.76 2.25 10.55
C ALA A 118 -2.89 3.32 9.45
N ALA A 119 -1.79 3.68 8.78
CA ALA A 119 -1.82 4.64 7.68
C ALA A 119 -2.68 4.16 6.50
N LEU A 120 -2.51 2.89 6.07
CA LEU A 120 -3.32 2.32 4.99
C LEU A 120 -4.78 2.19 5.40
N ALA A 121 -5.05 1.79 6.65
CA ALA A 121 -6.39 1.69 7.19
C ALA A 121 -7.11 3.06 7.20
N CYS A 122 -6.47 4.10 7.70
CA CYS A 122 -6.99 5.47 7.64
C CYS A 122 -7.31 5.89 6.22
N PHE A 123 -6.41 5.61 5.28
CA PHE A 123 -6.60 5.99 3.88
C PHE A 123 -7.76 5.21 3.23
N SER A 124 -7.90 3.94 3.56
CA SER A 124 -9.00 3.08 3.09
C SER A 124 -10.35 3.54 3.63
N ILE A 125 -10.46 3.83 4.93
CA ILE A 125 -11.68 4.34 5.55
C ILE A 125 -12.08 5.68 4.94
N ALA A 126 -11.13 6.60 4.83
CA ALA A 126 -11.38 7.89 4.21
C ALA A 126 -11.81 7.75 2.74
N GLY A 127 -11.20 6.83 1.99
CA GLY A 127 -11.58 6.51 0.62
C GLY A 127 -13.00 5.97 0.51
N SER A 128 -13.39 5.09 1.41
CA SER A 128 -14.77 4.56 1.47
C SER A 128 -15.79 5.67 1.76
N ARG A 129 -15.50 6.54 2.73
CA ARG A 129 -16.37 7.68 3.09
C ARG A 129 -16.47 8.69 1.95
N ALA A 130 -15.35 9.03 1.34
CA ALA A 130 -15.31 9.93 0.19
C ALA A 130 -16.13 9.38 -0.98
N GLY A 131 -16.03 8.08 -1.24
CA GLY A 131 -16.77 7.43 -2.31
C GLY A 131 -18.29 7.50 -2.16
N GLN A 132 -18.78 7.47 -0.91
CA GLN A 132 -20.21 7.60 -0.61
C GLN A 132 -20.75 9.02 -0.90
N GLN A 133 -19.91 10.03 -0.91
CA GLN A 133 -20.29 11.44 -1.08
C GLN A 133 -19.97 11.96 -2.49
N ALA A 134 -19.04 11.32 -3.19
CA ALA A 134 -18.52 11.83 -4.44
C ALA A 134 -19.37 11.43 -5.64
N SER A 135 -19.63 12.38 -6.54
CA SER A 135 -20.24 12.13 -7.83
C SER A 135 -19.24 11.86 -8.96
N GLY A 136 -17.95 12.01 -8.70
CA GLY A 136 -16.88 11.79 -9.68
C GLY A 136 -15.49 12.03 -9.10
N PRO A 137 -14.41 11.86 -9.90
CA PRO A 137 -13.02 11.93 -9.39
C PRO A 137 -12.66 13.28 -8.75
N GLY A 138 -13.19 14.39 -9.26
CA GLY A 138 -12.89 15.74 -8.71
C GLY A 138 -13.49 15.92 -7.32
N SER A 139 -14.78 15.63 -7.14
CA SER A 139 -15.45 15.71 -5.84
C SER A 139 -14.90 14.65 -4.89
N PHE A 140 -14.49 13.48 -5.39
CA PHE A 140 -13.85 12.46 -4.58
C PHE A 140 -12.55 12.94 -3.94
N GLN A 141 -11.69 13.65 -4.70
CA GLN A 141 -10.43 14.16 -4.15
C GLN A 141 -10.68 15.13 -2.99
N VAL A 142 -11.64 16.03 -3.12
CA VAL A 142 -12.00 16.97 -2.05
C VAL A 142 -12.56 16.20 -0.85
N ALA A 143 -13.56 15.33 -1.09
CA ALA A 143 -14.17 14.54 -0.03
C ALA A 143 -13.17 13.62 0.70
N LEU A 144 -12.14 13.13 0.01
CA LEU A 144 -11.09 12.32 0.63
C LEU A 144 -10.26 13.13 1.64
N LEU A 145 -9.90 14.37 1.28
CA LEU A 145 -9.16 15.24 2.19
C LEU A 145 -9.99 15.60 3.42
N ASP A 146 -11.27 15.89 3.22
CA ASP A 146 -12.21 16.18 4.32
C ASP A 146 -12.41 14.94 5.21
N ALA A 147 -12.53 13.75 4.60
CA ALA A 147 -12.65 12.50 5.33
C ALA A 147 -11.39 12.17 6.13
N LEU A 148 -10.19 12.39 5.57
CA LEU A 148 -8.92 12.21 6.29
C LEU A 148 -8.81 13.16 7.48
N TYR A 149 -9.22 14.41 7.32
CA TYR A 149 -9.24 15.41 8.39
C TYR A 149 -10.20 15.04 9.53
N ALA A 150 -11.35 14.44 9.19
CA ALA A 150 -12.39 14.09 10.15
C ALA A 150 -12.19 12.73 10.84
N LEU A 151 -11.13 11.97 10.50
CA LEU A 151 -10.87 10.67 11.12
C LEU A 151 -10.56 10.78 12.60
N THR A 152 -11.11 9.85 13.36
CA THR A 152 -10.89 9.69 14.79
C THR A 152 -10.30 8.31 15.12
N PRO A 153 -9.70 8.11 16.30
CA PRO A 153 -9.22 6.78 16.71
C PRO A 153 -10.33 5.71 16.75
N ASP A 154 -11.56 6.09 17.02
CA ASP A 154 -12.71 5.16 17.08
C ASP A 154 -13.04 4.56 15.70
N ASP A 155 -12.75 5.30 14.63
CA ASP A 155 -12.93 4.83 13.27
C ASP A 155 -12.02 3.63 12.94
N LEU A 156 -10.85 3.57 13.55
CA LEU A 156 -9.92 2.45 13.41
C LEU A 156 -10.33 1.23 14.24
N SER A 157 -11.00 1.46 15.38
CA SER A 157 -11.46 0.38 16.27
C SER A 157 -12.54 -0.49 15.63
N SER A 158 -13.25 0.02 14.64
CA SER A 158 -14.32 -0.67 13.91
C SER A 158 -13.84 -1.41 12.66
N LEU A 159 -12.53 -1.52 12.42
CA LEU A 159 -11.95 -2.19 11.24
C LEU A 159 -12.22 -3.69 11.26
N SER A 160 -13.33 -4.10 10.63
CA SER A 160 -13.60 -5.50 10.27
C SER A 160 -12.89 -5.97 8.98
N GLN A 161 -12.12 -5.09 8.36
CA GLN A 161 -11.56 -5.25 7.01
C GLN A 161 -10.09 -5.69 7.01
N LEU A 162 -9.48 -5.83 8.20
CA LEU A 162 -8.10 -6.27 8.35
C LEU A 162 -8.06 -7.77 8.63
N GLU A 163 -7.50 -8.53 7.71
CA GLU A 163 -7.27 -9.97 7.87
C GLU A 163 -5.80 -10.23 8.14
N THR A 164 -5.51 -10.99 9.20
CA THR A 164 -4.18 -11.54 9.44
C THR A 164 -4.04 -12.82 8.63
N LEU A 165 -3.05 -12.86 7.75
CA LEU A 165 -2.68 -14.07 7.03
C LEU A 165 -1.68 -14.83 7.90
N HIS A 166 -2.07 -16.01 8.37
CA HIS A 166 -1.12 -16.92 9.00
C HIS A 166 -0.16 -17.44 7.93
N ALA A 167 1.14 -17.44 8.24
CA ALA A 167 2.14 -18.05 7.35
C ALA A 167 1.78 -19.53 7.13
N VAL A 168 1.67 -19.90 5.86
CA VAL A 168 1.55 -21.30 5.43
C VAL A 168 2.93 -21.91 5.39
#